data_09bc5b985f51431911e99fcf6b614612
#
_entry.id   09bc5b985f51431911e99fcf6b614612
#
_cell.length_a   1.000
_cell.length_b   1.000
_cell.length_c   1.000
_cell.angle_alpha   90.00
_cell.angle_beta   90.00
_cell.angle_gamma   90.00
#
_symmetry.space_group_name_H-M   'P 1'
#
loop_
_entity.id
_entity.type
_entity.pdbx_description
1 polymer ?
#
loop_
_entity_poly.entity_id
_entity_poly.type
_entity_poly.pdbx_seq_one_letter_code
_entity_poly.pdbx_strand_id
1 'polypeptide(L)'
;MAVATEPPDEGVMTPAGVPPSPEEFVPAARLGDIYFDFDAREVRAEDVRVLDENAAWLRATPNALVLIEGHADERGTSEYNLGLGDLRAGAAMTYLMAHGVPAARMVAISYGKERPICTEHEEACWAQNRRAHFLVKLL
;
A
#
# COMPACT_ATOMS: atom_id res chain seq x y z
N MET A 1 10.95 1.71 -9.31
CA MET A 1 11.46 0.57 -8.58
C MET A 1 10.43 0.09 -7.59
N ALA A 2 9.89 -1.06 -7.81
CA ALA A 2 8.99 -1.65 -6.86
C ALA A 2 9.82 -2.34 -5.80
N VAL A 3 9.71 -1.90 -4.58
CA VAL A 3 10.54 -2.39 -3.51
C VAL A 3 9.67 -2.76 -2.33
N ALA A 4 9.85 -3.96 -1.85
CA ALA A 4 9.32 -4.30 -0.56
C ALA A 4 10.12 -3.51 0.45
N THR A 5 9.46 -2.78 1.29
CA THR A 5 10.13 -1.85 2.18
C THR A 5 10.55 -2.49 3.49
N GLU A 6 10.13 -3.72 3.74
CA GLU A 6 10.53 -4.40 4.96
C GLU A 6 11.71 -5.31 4.66
N PRO A 7 12.50 -5.63 5.66
CA PRO A 7 13.61 -6.57 5.48
C PRO A 7 13.06 -7.94 5.09
N PRO A 8 13.67 -8.60 4.12
CA PRO A 8 13.13 -9.85 3.62
C PRO A 8 13.10 -10.96 4.65
N ASP A 9 14.06 -11.01 5.54
CA ASP A 9 14.12 -12.07 6.54
C ASP A 9 13.16 -11.85 7.70
N GLU A 10 12.66 -10.62 7.85
CA GLU A 10 11.71 -10.27 8.90
C GLU A 10 10.36 -9.96 8.35
N GLY A 11 10.21 -10.06 7.06
CA GLY A 11 8.96 -9.76 6.42
C GLY A 11 7.95 -10.85 6.61
N VAL A 12 6.94 -10.78 5.78
CA VAL A 12 5.83 -11.71 5.81
C VAL A 12 6.30 -13.02 5.20
N MET A 13 6.32 -14.09 6.01
CA MET A 13 6.85 -15.38 5.59
C MET A 13 5.77 -16.43 5.65
N THR A 14 5.79 -17.34 4.69
CA THR A 14 5.02 -18.55 4.76
C THR A 14 5.70 -19.51 5.72
N PRO A 15 5.01 -20.58 6.15
CA PRO A 15 5.64 -21.58 7.01
C PRO A 15 6.88 -22.21 6.39
N ALA A 16 7.02 -22.19 5.07
CA ALA A 16 8.19 -22.72 4.40
C ALA A 16 9.34 -21.74 4.34
N GLY A 17 9.18 -20.54 4.90
CA GLY A 17 10.23 -19.52 4.89
C GLY A 17 10.27 -18.69 3.62
N VAL A 18 9.27 -18.80 2.79
CA VAL A 18 9.18 -18.05 1.53
C VAL A 18 8.11 -16.97 1.68
N PRO A 19 8.42 -15.71 1.33
CA PRO A 19 7.40 -14.67 1.41
C PRO A 19 6.21 -14.99 0.49
N PRO A 20 4.97 -14.69 0.90
CA PRO A 20 3.82 -14.86 0.01
C PRO A 20 3.98 -13.95 -1.20
N SER A 21 3.55 -14.43 -2.37
CA SER A 21 3.57 -13.59 -3.56
C SER A 21 2.36 -12.65 -3.56
N PRO A 22 2.44 -11.53 -4.30
CA PRO A 22 1.31 -10.59 -4.34
C PRO A 22 -0.01 -11.22 -4.78
N GLU A 23 0.04 -12.24 -5.62
CA GLU A 23 -1.17 -12.90 -6.11
C GLU A 23 -1.92 -13.64 -5.02
N GLU A 24 -1.29 -13.90 -3.89
CA GLU A 24 -1.93 -14.59 -2.77
C GLU A 24 -2.76 -13.65 -1.91
N PHE A 25 -2.67 -12.35 -2.15
CA PHE A 25 -3.41 -11.36 -1.38
C PHE A 25 -4.67 -10.96 -2.14
N VAL A 26 -5.74 -10.72 -1.40
CA VAL A 26 -7.04 -10.39 -2.00
C VAL A 26 -7.59 -9.12 -1.36
N PRO A 27 -8.47 -8.39 -2.06
CA PRO A 27 -9.10 -7.22 -1.47
C PRO A 27 -9.87 -7.57 -0.21
N ALA A 28 -9.88 -6.64 0.75
CA ALA A 28 -10.64 -6.79 1.97
C ALA A 28 -11.54 -5.57 2.14
N ALA A 29 -12.84 -5.82 2.29
CA ALA A 29 -13.82 -4.73 2.39
C ALA A 29 -13.59 -3.85 3.62
N ARG A 30 -12.91 -4.37 4.63
CA ARG A 30 -12.66 -3.64 5.87
C ARG A 30 -11.47 -2.69 5.79
N LEU A 31 -10.69 -2.76 4.71
CA LEU A 31 -9.52 -1.91 4.53
C LEU A 31 -9.80 -0.90 3.42
N GLY A 32 -9.71 0.37 3.76
CA GLY A 32 -9.92 1.45 2.80
C GLY A 32 -8.62 1.90 2.17
N ASP A 33 -8.73 2.41 0.96
CA ASP A 33 -7.60 3.02 0.28
C ASP A 33 -7.38 4.43 0.81
N ILE A 34 -6.14 4.91 0.70
CA ILE A 34 -5.83 6.32 0.94
C ILE A 34 -5.29 6.92 -0.35
N TYR A 35 -5.40 8.24 -0.47
CA TYR A 35 -5.09 8.95 -1.69
C TYR A 35 -4.08 10.04 -1.42
N PHE A 36 -3.40 10.49 -2.47
CA PHE A 36 -2.32 11.46 -2.34
C PHE A 36 -2.54 12.61 -3.31
N ASP A 37 -2.07 13.77 -2.92
CA ASP A 37 -2.06 14.93 -3.80
C ASP A 37 -1.04 14.72 -4.91
N PHE A 38 -1.13 15.55 -5.94
CA PHE A 38 -0.21 15.45 -7.07
C PHE A 38 1.24 15.54 -6.56
N ASP A 39 2.06 14.63 -7.03
CA ASP A 39 3.48 14.56 -6.74
C ASP A 39 3.80 14.47 -5.24
N ALA A 40 2.83 14.20 -4.40
CA ALA A 40 2.99 14.13 -2.96
C ALA A 40 3.04 12.69 -2.48
N ARG A 41 3.73 12.51 -1.37
CA ARG A 41 3.86 11.20 -0.71
C ARG A 41 3.44 11.25 0.74
N GLU A 42 3.00 12.40 1.20
CA GLU A 42 2.56 12.55 2.60
C GLU A 42 1.11 12.11 2.74
N VAL A 43 0.82 11.44 3.85
CA VAL A 43 -0.55 11.08 4.18
C VAL A 43 -1.34 12.37 4.40
N ARG A 44 -2.48 12.49 3.71
CA ARG A 44 -3.33 13.66 3.85
C ARG A 44 -4.13 13.58 5.14
N ALA A 45 -4.41 14.74 5.73
CA ALA A 45 -5.19 14.80 6.97
C ALA A 45 -6.55 14.10 6.81
N GLU A 46 -7.17 14.23 5.64
CA GLU A 46 -8.48 13.64 5.39
C GLU A 46 -8.44 12.10 5.30
N ASP A 47 -7.26 11.50 5.14
CA ASP A 47 -7.13 10.05 5.06
C ASP A 47 -6.66 9.42 6.36
N VAL A 48 -6.34 10.23 7.38
CA VAL A 48 -5.88 9.70 8.66
C VAL A 48 -6.91 8.76 9.27
N ARG A 49 -8.18 9.11 9.17
CA ARG A 49 -9.24 8.28 9.73
C ARG A 49 -9.28 6.90 9.06
N VAL A 50 -9.08 6.86 7.75
CA VAL A 50 -9.07 5.58 7.03
C VAL A 50 -7.91 4.72 7.54
N LEU A 51 -6.73 5.30 7.69
CA LEU A 51 -5.58 4.56 8.20
C LEU A 51 -5.78 4.11 9.65
N ASP A 52 -6.40 4.94 10.47
CA ASP A 52 -6.71 4.56 11.86
C ASP A 52 -7.65 3.35 11.88
N GLU A 53 -8.66 3.34 11.02
CA GLU A 53 -9.59 2.22 10.92
C GLU A 53 -8.88 0.97 10.40
N ASN A 54 -8.00 1.14 9.42
CA ASN A 54 -7.21 0.01 8.90
C ASN A 54 -6.32 -0.57 9.99
N ALA A 55 -5.66 0.28 10.76
CA ALA A 55 -4.80 -0.16 11.86
C ALA A 55 -5.60 -0.93 12.90
N ALA A 56 -6.78 -0.42 13.26
CA ALA A 56 -7.63 -1.08 14.26
C ALA A 56 -8.04 -2.48 13.79
N TRP A 57 -8.44 -2.60 12.53
CA TRP A 57 -8.83 -3.90 11.99
C TRP A 57 -7.66 -4.87 11.98
N LEU A 58 -6.49 -4.39 11.58
CA LEU A 58 -5.29 -5.23 11.52
C LEU A 58 -4.85 -5.69 12.91
N ARG A 59 -4.96 -4.81 13.92
CA ARG A 59 -4.66 -5.20 15.30
C ARG A 59 -5.63 -6.25 15.80
N ALA A 60 -6.89 -6.16 15.40
CA ALA A 60 -7.93 -7.09 15.82
C ALA A 60 -7.89 -8.42 15.04
N THR A 61 -7.09 -8.49 13.99
CA THR A 61 -7.03 -9.66 13.11
C THR A 61 -5.56 -10.11 12.99
N PRO A 62 -4.98 -10.66 14.05
CA PRO A 62 -3.54 -10.93 14.07
C PRO A 62 -3.05 -11.94 13.04
N ASN A 63 -3.95 -12.72 12.46
CA ASN A 63 -3.58 -13.67 11.41
C ASN A 63 -3.68 -13.05 10.01
N ALA A 64 -3.90 -11.75 9.90
CA ALA A 64 -3.94 -11.09 8.60
C ALA A 64 -2.56 -10.56 8.24
N LEU A 65 -2.08 -10.93 7.06
CA LEU A 65 -0.94 -10.31 6.42
C LEU A 65 -1.48 -9.26 5.46
N VAL A 66 -0.80 -8.13 5.34
CA VAL A 66 -1.28 -7.05 4.49
C VAL A 66 -0.24 -6.69 3.42
N LEU A 67 -0.72 -6.54 2.20
CA LEU A 67 0.07 -6.02 1.10
C LEU A 67 -0.39 -4.59 0.83
N ILE A 68 0.56 -3.66 0.82
CA ILE A 68 0.30 -2.25 0.58
C ILE A 68 0.86 -1.92 -0.79
N GLU A 69 -0.02 -1.57 -1.72
CA GLU A 69 0.37 -1.21 -3.09
C GLU A 69 0.39 0.30 -3.24
N GLY A 70 1.53 0.84 -3.67
CA GLY A 70 1.63 2.25 -3.99
C GLY A 70 1.42 2.46 -5.47
N HIS A 71 0.64 3.49 -5.79
CA HIS A 71 0.27 3.81 -7.17
C HIS A 71 0.43 5.29 -7.43
N ALA A 72 0.63 5.62 -8.71
CA ALA A 72 0.75 7.01 -9.18
C ALA A 72 -0.18 7.22 -10.36
N ASP A 73 -0.44 8.48 -10.70
CA ASP A 73 -1.18 8.78 -11.93
C ASP A 73 -0.24 8.67 -13.13
N GLU A 74 -0.79 8.85 -14.32
CA GLU A 74 -0.07 8.56 -15.56
C GLU A 74 1.03 9.55 -15.91
N ARG A 75 1.08 10.70 -15.24
CA ARG A 75 2.02 11.76 -15.60
C ARG A 75 3.42 11.46 -15.11
N GLY A 76 4.42 11.67 -15.96
CA GLY A 76 5.81 11.43 -15.64
C GLY A 76 6.32 10.10 -16.14
N THR A 77 7.59 9.82 -15.89
CA THR A 77 8.23 8.59 -16.36
C THR A 77 7.81 7.39 -15.51
N SER A 78 7.99 6.20 -16.06
CA SER A 78 7.72 4.98 -15.32
C SER A 78 8.62 4.84 -14.10
N GLU A 79 9.91 5.15 -14.24
CA GLU A 79 10.84 5.05 -13.11
C GLU A 79 10.47 6.00 -11.99
N TYR A 80 10.16 7.26 -12.34
CA TYR A 80 9.79 8.24 -11.33
C TYR A 80 8.54 7.78 -10.57
N ASN A 81 7.56 7.28 -11.29
CA ASN A 81 6.29 6.87 -10.69
C ASN A 81 6.40 5.58 -9.89
N LEU A 82 7.31 4.68 -10.27
CA LEU A 82 7.61 3.53 -9.42
C LEU A 82 8.18 3.98 -8.09
N GLY A 83 9.11 4.93 -8.11
CA GLY A 83 9.67 5.49 -6.89
C GLY A 83 8.64 6.20 -6.05
N LEU A 84 7.75 6.95 -6.68
CA LEU A 84 6.70 7.66 -5.96
C LEU A 84 5.72 6.67 -5.31
N GLY A 85 5.37 5.60 -6.02
CA GLY A 85 4.53 4.55 -5.46
C GLY A 85 5.19 3.88 -4.25
N ASP A 86 6.50 3.63 -4.31
CA ASP A 86 7.23 3.10 -3.16
C ASP A 86 7.11 4.03 -1.95
N LEU A 87 7.26 5.33 -2.17
CA LEU A 87 7.19 6.30 -1.08
C LEU A 87 5.78 6.35 -0.50
N ARG A 88 4.76 6.24 -1.34
CA ARG A 88 3.37 6.25 -0.88
C ARG A 88 3.02 4.99 -0.09
N ALA A 89 3.43 3.83 -0.58
CA ALA A 89 3.24 2.59 0.17
C ALA A 89 4.02 2.63 1.49
N GLY A 90 5.24 3.16 1.44
CA GLY A 90 6.06 3.29 2.64
C GLY A 90 5.47 4.23 3.67
N ALA A 91 4.87 5.33 3.23
CA ALA A 91 4.21 6.25 4.15
C ALA A 91 3.05 5.58 4.87
N ALA A 92 2.25 4.81 4.14
CA ALA A 92 1.14 4.07 4.75
C ALA A 92 1.66 3.03 5.73
N MET A 93 2.71 2.28 5.34
CA MET A 93 3.30 1.27 6.21
C MET A 93 3.84 1.89 7.49
N THR A 94 4.56 3.00 7.38
CA THR A 94 5.12 3.70 8.54
C THR A 94 4.02 4.14 9.49
N TYR A 95 2.92 4.65 8.95
CA TYR A 95 1.79 5.05 9.79
C TYR A 95 1.21 3.86 10.54
N LEU A 96 0.99 2.75 9.85
CA LEU A 96 0.44 1.56 10.48
C LEU A 96 1.37 1.01 11.55
N MET A 97 2.69 1.03 11.31
CA MET A 97 3.66 0.60 12.31
C MET A 97 3.58 1.46 13.57
N ALA A 98 3.48 2.77 13.39
CA ALA A 98 3.37 3.69 14.52
C ALA A 98 2.07 3.47 15.31
N HIS A 99 1.09 2.83 14.71
CA HIS A 99 -0.20 2.56 15.33
C HIS A 99 -0.41 1.10 15.67
N GLY A 100 0.68 0.37 15.85
CA GLY A 100 0.64 -0.93 16.48
C GLY A 100 0.58 -2.13 15.55
N VAL A 101 0.79 -1.95 14.23
CA VAL A 101 0.83 -3.08 13.31
C VAL A 101 2.29 -3.46 13.07
N PRO A 102 2.70 -4.68 13.41
CA PRO A 102 4.11 -5.06 13.27
C PRO A 102 4.56 -5.11 11.80
N ALA A 103 5.78 -4.67 11.54
CA ALA A 103 6.35 -4.68 10.19
C ALA A 103 6.34 -6.09 9.60
N ALA A 104 6.51 -7.12 10.42
CA ALA A 104 6.55 -8.50 9.94
C ALA A 104 5.23 -8.96 9.31
N ARG A 105 4.16 -8.22 9.51
CA ARG A 105 2.86 -8.55 8.92
C ARG A 105 2.57 -7.77 7.64
N MET A 106 3.51 -6.94 7.19
CA MET A 106 3.26 -6.02 6.09
C MET A 106 4.30 -6.18 4.98
N VAL A 107 3.83 -6.09 3.75
CA VAL A 107 4.68 -6.01 2.56
C VAL A 107 4.25 -4.79 1.78
N ALA A 108 5.21 -3.96 1.36
CA ALA A 108 4.92 -2.79 0.54
C ALA A 108 5.54 -2.98 -0.83
N ILE A 109 4.78 -2.66 -1.86
CA ILE A 109 5.23 -2.80 -3.25
C ILE A 109 4.68 -1.64 -4.06
N SER A 110 5.40 -1.24 -5.09
CA SER A 110 4.94 -0.18 -5.99
C SER A 110 4.64 -0.74 -7.36
N TYR A 111 3.52 -0.33 -7.93
CA TYR A 111 3.21 -0.54 -9.33
C TYR A 111 3.37 0.76 -10.14
N GLY A 112 3.67 1.88 -9.46
CA GLY A 112 3.81 3.14 -10.14
C GLY A 112 2.54 3.50 -10.91
N LYS A 113 2.69 3.82 -12.19
CA LYS A 113 1.55 4.16 -13.04
C LYS A 113 1.07 2.98 -13.88
N GLU A 114 1.57 1.77 -13.62
CA GLU A 114 1.33 0.62 -14.49
C GLU A 114 -0.03 -0.04 -14.28
N ARG A 115 -0.72 0.26 -13.20
CA ARG A 115 -2.01 -0.35 -12.88
C ARG A 115 -3.07 0.70 -12.55
N PRO A 116 -3.46 1.52 -13.52
CA PRO A 116 -4.47 2.54 -13.26
C PRO A 116 -5.84 1.91 -13.06
N ILE A 117 -6.65 2.52 -12.19
CA ILE A 117 -8.05 2.16 -12.05
C ILE A 117 -8.94 3.11 -12.84
N CYS A 118 -8.37 4.21 -13.32
CA CYS A 118 -9.06 5.18 -14.16
C CYS A 118 -8.12 5.59 -15.28
N THR A 119 -8.60 5.59 -16.51
CA THR A 119 -7.73 5.82 -17.67
C THR A 119 -8.05 7.12 -18.44
N GLU A 120 -8.92 7.96 -17.92
CA GLU A 120 -9.18 9.25 -18.52
C GLU A 120 -8.06 10.23 -18.21
N HIS A 121 -7.84 11.20 -19.09
CA HIS A 121 -6.74 12.16 -18.96
C HIS A 121 -7.23 13.45 -18.32
N GLU A 122 -7.66 13.37 -17.07
CA GLU A 122 -8.19 14.52 -16.35
C GLU A 122 -7.96 14.34 -14.84
N GLU A 123 -8.02 15.42 -14.10
CA GLU A 123 -7.68 15.42 -12.68
C GLU A 123 -8.56 14.46 -11.85
N ALA A 124 -9.85 14.41 -12.13
CA ALA A 124 -10.72 13.53 -11.36
C ALA A 124 -10.30 12.06 -11.49
N CYS A 125 -9.78 11.69 -12.65
CA CYS A 125 -9.29 10.35 -12.92
C CYS A 125 -7.91 10.15 -12.27
N TRP A 126 -7.01 11.11 -12.45
CA TRP A 126 -5.67 11.02 -11.88
C TRP A 126 -5.72 10.89 -10.36
N ALA A 127 -6.66 11.60 -9.73
CA ALA A 127 -6.81 11.55 -8.28
C ALA A 127 -7.15 10.13 -7.79
N GLN A 128 -7.88 9.37 -8.57
CA GLN A 128 -8.22 7.99 -8.21
C GLN A 128 -7.00 7.07 -8.29
N ASN A 129 -6.05 7.39 -9.16
CA ASN A 129 -4.85 6.57 -9.34
C ASN A 129 -3.76 6.86 -8.31
N ARG A 130 -3.76 8.05 -7.72
CA ARG A 130 -2.77 8.43 -6.70
C ARG A 130 -3.18 7.85 -5.36
N ARG A 131 -2.83 6.58 -5.14
CA ARG A 131 -3.38 5.87 -3.97
C ARG A 131 -2.40 4.88 -3.37
N ALA A 132 -2.68 4.49 -2.14
CA ALA A 132 -2.15 3.26 -1.55
C ALA A 132 -3.34 2.34 -1.31
N HIS A 133 -3.24 1.14 -1.84
CA HIS A 133 -4.30 0.14 -1.83
C HIS A 133 -3.86 -1.02 -0.94
N PHE A 134 -4.80 -1.60 -0.19
CA PHE A 134 -4.49 -2.61 0.80
C PHE A 134 -5.20 -3.91 0.46
N LEU A 135 -4.42 -5.00 0.48
CA LEU A 135 -4.96 -6.34 0.29
C LEU A 135 -4.50 -7.22 1.44
N VAL A 136 -5.18 -8.34 1.66
CA VAL A 136 -4.87 -9.20 2.80
C VAL A 136 -4.73 -10.65 2.35
N LYS A 137 -3.96 -11.40 3.16
CA LYS A 137 -3.91 -12.84 3.13
C LYS A 137 -4.13 -13.32 4.56
N LEU A 138 -5.17 -14.08 4.77
CA LEU A 138 -5.42 -14.64 6.09
C LEU A 138 -4.70 -15.97 6.23
N LEU A 139 -4.05 -16.16 7.35
CA LEU A 139 -3.31 -17.39 7.63
C LEU A 139 -4.17 -18.40 8.38
#